data_f42820dc58801cab9b95a02d96577c9d
#
_entry.id   f42820dc58801cab9b95a02d96577c9d
#
_cell.length_a   1.000
_cell.length_b   1.000
_cell.length_c   1.000
_cell.angle_alpha   90.00
_cell.angle_beta   90.00
_cell.angle_gamma   90.00
#
_symmetry.space_group_name_H-M   'P 1'
#
loop_
_entity.id
_entity.type
_entity.pdbx_description
1 polymer ?
#
loop_
_entity_poly.entity_id
_entity_poly.type
_entity_poly.pdbx_seq_one_letter_code
_entity_poly.pdbx_strand_id
1 'polypeptide(L)'
;MTKEAFIRQVEEARDALYRVACAYLRQEADRNDAVQEALLKAWKNLPRLREEAYFRTWLIRILIRECVNIQRSQKRTLPVEKVPEKRTEDTKKDTSLRDAILALPDKLRIVIVLHYMEEYPVEDMARILRVPKGTVCSRLSRAREQMKEYLKEEADHE
;
A
#
# COMPACT_ATOMS: atom_id res chain seq x y z
N MET A 1 14.12 -5.76 -20.87
CA MET A 1 12.63 -5.81 -20.96
C MET A 1 12.18 -4.94 -22.14
N THR A 2 11.34 -5.48 -22.98
CA THR A 2 10.76 -4.74 -24.11
C THR A 2 9.63 -3.82 -23.64
N LYS A 3 9.26 -2.86 -24.46
CA LYS A 3 8.11 -1.98 -24.21
C LYS A 3 6.81 -2.77 -24.02
N GLU A 4 6.61 -3.77 -24.88
CA GLU A 4 5.43 -4.63 -24.83
C GLU A 4 5.37 -5.46 -23.54
N ALA A 5 6.51 -5.98 -23.10
CA ALA A 5 6.61 -6.71 -21.84
C ALA A 5 6.36 -5.79 -20.64
N PHE A 6 6.87 -4.57 -20.68
CA PHE A 6 6.62 -3.56 -19.64
C PHE A 6 5.12 -3.27 -19.52
N ILE A 7 4.46 -2.97 -20.62
CA ILE A 7 3.02 -2.66 -20.64
C ILE A 7 2.22 -3.85 -20.07
N ARG A 8 2.52 -5.06 -20.52
CA ARG A 8 1.83 -6.27 -20.06
C ARG A 8 1.97 -6.47 -18.54
N GLN A 9 3.18 -6.34 -18.03
CA GLN A 9 3.45 -6.51 -16.61
C GLN A 9 2.82 -5.40 -15.76
N VAL A 10 2.77 -4.18 -16.26
CA VAL A 10 2.06 -3.08 -15.61
C VAL A 10 0.57 -3.38 -15.53
N GLU A 11 -0.04 -3.86 -16.61
CA GLU A 11 -1.46 -4.23 -16.61
C GLU A 11 -1.75 -5.36 -15.61
N GLU A 12 -0.90 -6.37 -15.54
CA GLU A 12 -1.02 -7.46 -14.55
C GLU A 12 -0.88 -6.96 -13.11
N ALA A 13 -0.07 -5.95 -12.87
CA ALA A 13 0.17 -5.39 -11.55
C ALA A 13 -0.82 -4.29 -11.15
N ARG A 14 -1.69 -3.86 -12.03
CA ARG A 14 -2.56 -2.69 -11.86
C ARG A 14 -3.32 -2.69 -10.54
N ASP A 15 -4.03 -3.75 -10.24
CA ASP A 15 -4.84 -3.85 -9.03
C ASP A 15 -3.97 -3.82 -7.77
N ALA A 16 -2.82 -4.50 -7.81
CA ALA A 16 -1.85 -4.48 -6.73
C ALA A 16 -1.32 -3.07 -6.45
N LEU A 17 -1.01 -2.31 -7.51
CA LEU A 17 -0.53 -0.94 -7.37
C LEU A 17 -1.57 -0.05 -6.68
N TYR A 18 -2.83 -0.17 -7.05
CA TYR A 18 -3.89 0.60 -6.42
C TYR A 18 -4.13 0.20 -4.96
N ARG A 19 -4.08 -1.08 -4.63
CA ARG A 19 -4.19 -1.54 -3.24
C ARG A 19 -3.05 -1.00 -2.37
N VAL A 20 -1.82 -1.03 -2.88
CA VAL A 20 -0.66 -0.47 -2.19
C VAL A 20 -0.80 1.05 -1.99
N ALA A 21 -1.23 1.76 -3.04
CA ALA A 21 -1.46 3.20 -2.94
C ALA A 21 -2.55 3.53 -1.92
N CYS A 22 -3.62 2.73 -1.84
CA CYS A 22 -4.68 2.86 -0.83
C CYS A 22 -4.17 2.70 0.60
N ALA A 23 -3.08 1.93 0.81
CA ALA A 23 -2.48 1.78 2.13
C ALA A 23 -1.85 3.07 2.65
N TYR A 24 -1.47 4.00 1.77
CA TYR A 24 -0.79 5.24 2.14
C TYR A 24 -1.62 6.50 1.92
N LEU A 25 -2.45 6.53 0.89
CA LEU A 25 -3.12 7.74 0.41
C LEU A 25 -4.64 7.57 0.42
N ARG A 26 -5.33 8.53 1.01
CA ARG A 26 -6.80 8.49 1.16
C ARG A 26 -7.54 9.07 -0.04
N GLN A 27 -6.92 10.04 -0.74
CA GLN A 27 -7.55 10.71 -1.87
C GLN A 27 -7.28 9.94 -3.16
N GLU A 28 -8.32 9.69 -3.95
CA GLU A 28 -8.19 9.01 -5.24
C GLU A 28 -7.23 9.75 -6.18
N ALA A 29 -7.31 11.09 -6.22
CA ALA A 29 -6.42 11.92 -7.03
C ALA A 29 -4.95 11.70 -6.67
N ASP A 30 -4.64 11.61 -5.38
CA ASP A 30 -3.28 11.38 -4.91
C ASP A 30 -2.79 9.97 -5.27
N ARG A 31 -3.66 8.96 -5.14
CA ARG A 31 -3.33 7.60 -5.55
C ARG A 31 -3.02 7.52 -7.03
N ASN A 32 -3.83 8.14 -7.86
CA ASN A 32 -3.61 8.19 -9.31
C ASN A 32 -2.30 8.89 -9.64
N ASP A 33 -1.98 10.00 -9.00
CA ASP A 33 -0.74 10.74 -9.19
C ASP A 33 0.48 9.88 -8.81
N ALA A 34 0.40 9.17 -7.67
CA ALA A 34 1.48 8.30 -7.21
C ALA A 34 1.74 7.16 -8.20
N VAL A 35 0.69 6.52 -8.69
CA VAL A 35 0.80 5.42 -9.65
C VAL A 35 1.40 5.93 -10.97
N GLN A 36 0.91 7.04 -11.50
CA GLN A 36 1.44 7.62 -12.74
C GLN A 36 2.92 7.97 -12.61
N GLU A 37 3.29 8.64 -11.52
CA GLU A 37 4.69 9.02 -11.29
C GLU A 37 5.58 7.78 -11.13
N ALA A 38 5.11 6.77 -10.44
CA ALA A 38 5.83 5.51 -10.28
C ALA A 38 6.06 4.83 -11.64
N LEU A 39 5.05 4.80 -12.51
CA LEU A 39 5.18 4.21 -13.85
C LEU A 39 6.17 4.98 -14.73
N LEU A 40 6.16 6.30 -14.66
CA LEU A 40 7.12 7.14 -15.39
C LEU A 40 8.55 6.88 -14.92
N LYS A 41 8.75 6.82 -13.59
CA LYS A 41 10.07 6.54 -13.03
C LYS A 41 10.54 5.12 -13.33
N ALA A 42 9.64 4.16 -13.29
CA ALA A 42 9.95 2.77 -13.64
C ALA A 42 10.40 2.69 -15.10
N TRP A 43 9.70 3.33 -16.01
CA TRP A 43 10.08 3.35 -17.42
C TRP A 43 11.45 3.97 -17.64
N LYS A 44 11.72 5.13 -17.02
CA LYS A 44 13.02 5.81 -17.11
C LYS A 44 14.17 5.00 -16.53
N ASN A 45 13.91 4.26 -15.47
CA ASN A 45 14.93 3.50 -14.75
C ASN A 45 14.94 2.00 -15.11
N LEU A 46 14.22 1.62 -16.15
CA LEU A 46 14.11 0.22 -16.57
C LEU A 46 15.47 -0.45 -16.80
N PRO A 47 16.50 0.23 -17.37
CA PRO A 47 17.84 -0.36 -17.49
C PRO A 47 18.51 -0.76 -16.17
N ARG A 48 18.06 -0.21 -15.04
CA ARG A 48 18.58 -0.56 -13.71
C ARG A 48 17.96 -1.84 -13.14
N LEU A 49 16.86 -2.31 -13.72
CA LEU A 49 16.25 -3.57 -13.34
C LEU A 49 17.14 -4.73 -13.78
N ARG A 50 17.65 -5.50 -12.83
CA ARG A 50 18.59 -6.60 -13.13
C ARG A 50 17.88 -7.86 -13.62
N GLU A 51 16.73 -8.18 -13.07
CA GLU A 51 15.97 -9.39 -13.39
C GLU A 51 14.49 -9.05 -13.60
N GLU A 52 13.94 -9.46 -14.73
CA GLU A 52 12.53 -9.23 -15.06
C GLU A 52 11.57 -9.90 -14.06
N ALA A 53 11.97 -11.02 -13.45
CA ALA A 53 11.20 -11.72 -12.44
C ALA A 53 10.89 -10.83 -11.21
N TYR A 54 11.73 -9.85 -10.92
CA TYR A 54 11.54 -8.90 -9.81
C TYR A 54 10.88 -7.58 -10.21
N PHE A 55 10.38 -7.48 -11.42
CA PHE A 55 9.77 -6.25 -11.92
C PHE A 55 8.64 -5.75 -11.02
N ARG A 56 7.71 -6.62 -10.65
CA ARG A 56 6.57 -6.25 -9.80
C ARG A 56 7.02 -5.72 -8.43
N THR A 57 7.93 -6.42 -7.78
CA THR A 57 8.50 -6.02 -6.48
C THR A 57 9.22 -4.67 -6.58
N TRP A 58 10.01 -4.49 -7.61
CA TRP A 58 10.74 -3.27 -7.90
C TRP A 58 9.78 -2.09 -8.16
N LEU A 59 8.74 -2.32 -8.94
CA LEU A 59 7.70 -1.32 -9.23
C LEU A 59 6.95 -0.90 -7.96
N ILE A 60 6.60 -1.85 -7.10
CA ILE A 60 5.94 -1.57 -5.81
C ILE A 60 6.84 -0.71 -4.91
N ARG A 61 8.14 -0.97 -4.89
CA ARG A 61 9.09 -0.14 -4.13
C ARG A 61 9.09 1.32 -4.63
N ILE A 62 9.09 1.50 -5.93
CA ILE A 62 9.02 2.84 -6.54
C ILE A 62 7.71 3.52 -6.15
N LEU A 63 6.60 2.82 -6.23
CA LEU A 63 5.28 3.34 -5.86
C LEU A 63 5.22 3.76 -4.37
N ILE A 64 5.72 2.94 -3.48
CA ILE A 64 5.73 3.26 -2.03
C ILE A 64 6.51 4.55 -1.80
N ARG A 65 7.65 4.72 -2.46
CA ARG A 65 8.44 5.96 -2.35
C ARG A 65 7.63 7.17 -2.81
N GLU A 66 6.90 7.04 -3.91
CA GLU A 66 6.05 8.13 -4.40
C GLU A 66 4.91 8.45 -3.43
N CYS A 67 4.27 7.44 -2.86
CA CYS A 67 3.23 7.63 -1.85
C CYS A 67 3.77 8.38 -0.62
N VAL A 68 4.93 7.99 -0.13
CA VAL A 68 5.58 8.64 1.02
C VAL A 68 5.95 10.07 0.68
N ASN A 69 6.43 10.34 -0.53
CA ASN A 69 6.77 11.70 -0.98
C ASN A 69 5.51 12.61 -0.98
N ILE A 70 4.39 12.11 -1.46
CA ILE A 70 3.12 12.85 -1.45
C ILE A 70 2.69 13.15 -0.01
N GLN A 71 2.75 12.18 0.88
CA GLN A 71 2.43 12.38 2.31
C GLN A 71 3.29 13.47 2.95
N ARG A 72 4.60 13.44 2.69
CA ARG A 72 5.52 14.45 3.21
C ARG A 72 5.21 15.85 2.70
N SER A 73 4.89 15.95 1.42
CA SER A 73 4.50 17.21 0.79
C SER A 73 3.23 17.78 1.44
N GLN A 74 2.24 16.96 1.69
CA GLN A 74 0.98 17.36 2.33
C GLN A 74 1.18 17.83 3.76
N LYS A 75 2.04 17.18 4.53
CA LYS A 75 2.36 17.59 5.91
C LYS A 75 3.04 18.96 5.99
N ARG A 76 3.77 19.34 4.95
CA ARG A 76 4.46 20.66 4.91
C ARG A 76 3.53 21.80 4.58
N THR A 77 2.44 21.53 3.88
CA THR A 77 1.64 22.57 3.27
C THR A 77 0.40 22.98 4.06
N LEU A 78 -0.19 22.13 4.90
CA LEU A 78 -1.41 22.50 5.65
C LEU A 78 -1.69 21.57 6.83
N PRO A 79 -2.21 22.14 7.97
CA PRO A 79 -3.04 21.34 8.86
C PRO A 79 -4.34 21.05 8.11
N VAL A 80 -4.38 19.96 7.37
CA VAL A 80 -5.59 19.55 6.68
C VAL A 80 -6.58 19.07 7.73
N GLU A 81 -7.72 19.78 7.83
CA GLU A 81 -8.89 19.19 8.45
C GLU A 81 -9.16 17.88 7.73
N LYS A 82 -9.12 16.79 8.49
CA LYS A 82 -9.46 15.47 7.98
C LYS A 82 -10.92 15.51 7.55
N VAL A 83 -11.15 15.69 6.27
CA VAL A 83 -12.48 15.48 5.70
C VAL A 83 -12.75 13.98 5.79
N PRO A 84 -13.76 13.55 6.56
CA PRO A 84 -14.10 12.15 6.59
C PRO A 84 -14.55 11.72 5.20
N GLU A 85 -13.85 10.74 4.62
CA GLU A 85 -14.29 10.16 3.37
C GLU A 85 -15.71 9.61 3.54
N LYS A 86 -16.60 9.99 2.63
CA LYS A 86 -17.93 9.42 2.58
C LYS A 86 -17.81 7.92 2.34
N ARG A 87 -18.22 7.14 3.31
CA ARG A 87 -18.36 5.69 3.16
C ARG A 87 -19.34 5.41 2.03
N THR A 88 -18.90 4.75 0.99
CA THR A 88 -19.81 4.08 0.08
C THR A 88 -20.39 2.89 0.81
N GLU A 89 -21.72 2.79 0.86
CA GLU A 89 -22.44 1.72 1.52
C GLU A 89 -22.21 0.38 0.80
N ASP A 90 -21.13 -0.31 1.14
CA ASP A 90 -20.92 -1.70 0.76
C ASP A 90 -21.15 -2.63 1.94
N THR A 91 -21.63 -3.81 1.67
CA THR A 91 -22.08 -4.86 2.59
C THR A 91 -21.35 -4.89 3.95
N LYS A 92 -22.12 -4.94 5.03
CA LYS A 92 -21.68 -4.81 6.44
C LYS A 92 -20.47 -5.64 6.89
N LYS A 93 -20.19 -6.79 6.25
CA LYS A 93 -19.05 -7.66 6.64
C LYS A 93 -17.73 -7.20 6.05
N ASP A 94 -17.73 -6.80 4.79
CA ASP A 94 -16.52 -6.29 4.11
C ASP A 94 -16.12 -4.92 4.65
N THR A 95 -17.12 -4.13 5.10
CA THR A 95 -16.91 -2.81 5.67
C THR A 95 -16.13 -2.85 6.99
N SER A 96 -16.45 -3.79 7.90
CA SER A 96 -15.77 -3.90 9.20
C SER A 96 -14.30 -4.25 9.07
N LEU A 97 -13.95 -5.21 8.22
CA LEU A 97 -12.56 -5.59 7.99
C LEU A 97 -11.79 -4.46 7.30
N ARG A 98 -12.38 -3.87 6.29
CA ARG A 98 -11.80 -2.73 5.58
C ARG A 98 -11.56 -1.54 6.53
N ASP A 99 -12.55 -1.22 7.37
CA ASP A 99 -12.44 -0.16 8.36
C ASP A 99 -11.34 -0.45 9.37
N ALA A 100 -11.20 -1.70 9.80
CA ALA A 100 -10.12 -2.12 10.71
C ALA A 100 -8.74 -1.88 10.08
N ILE A 101 -8.58 -2.23 8.80
CA ILE A 101 -7.33 -2.01 8.07
C ILE A 101 -7.05 -0.51 7.92
N LEU A 102 -8.07 0.27 7.55
CA LEU A 102 -7.93 1.71 7.36
C LEU A 102 -7.67 2.46 8.66
N ALA A 103 -8.07 1.91 9.80
CA ALA A 103 -7.79 2.49 11.12
C ALA A 103 -6.34 2.27 11.58
N LEU A 104 -5.60 1.36 10.95
CA LEU A 104 -4.20 1.11 11.28
C LEU A 104 -3.31 2.30 10.89
N PRO A 105 -2.24 2.58 11.66
CA PRO A 105 -1.17 3.47 11.18
C PRO A 105 -0.57 2.95 9.88
N ASP A 106 -0.03 3.84 9.05
CA ASP A 106 0.51 3.50 7.72
C ASP A 106 1.49 2.34 7.75
N LYS A 107 2.41 2.33 8.71
CA LYS A 107 3.44 1.28 8.84
C LYS A 107 2.86 -0.10 9.13
N LEU A 108 1.74 -0.16 9.82
CA LEU A 108 1.04 -1.42 10.12
C LEU A 108 0.10 -1.82 8.98
N ARG A 109 -0.54 -0.83 8.36
CA ARG A 109 -1.45 -1.07 7.24
C ARG A 109 -0.72 -1.69 6.05
N ILE A 110 0.45 -1.16 5.68
CA ILE A 110 1.19 -1.65 4.52
C ILE A 110 1.63 -3.11 4.68
N VAL A 111 2.02 -3.54 5.88
CA VAL A 111 2.43 -4.94 6.08
C VAL A 111 1.23 -5.89 5.94
N ILE A 112 0.05 -5.47 6.34
CA ILE A 112 -1.19 -6.25 6.13
C ILE A 112 -1.48 -6.37 4.63
N VAL A 113 -1.42 -5.27 3.89
CA VAL A 113 -1.67 -5.26 2.45
C VAL A 113 -0.67 -6.14 1.70
N LEU A 114 0.62 -5.98 1.97
CA LEU A 114 1.66 -6.75 1.28
C LEU A 114 1.58 -8.25 1.58
N HIS A 115 1.33 -8.62 2.83
CA HIS A 115 1.34 -10.02 3.24
C HIS A 115 0.05 -10.75 2.87
N TYR A 116 -1.10 -10.18 3.20
CA TYR A 116 -2.40 -10.87 3.05
C TYR A 116 -3.07 -10.62 1.71
N MET A 117 -2.92 -9.44 1.13
CA MET A 117 -3.53 -9.13 -0.16
C MET A 117 -2.63 -9.45 -1.33
N GLU A 118 -1.34 -9.14 -1.21
CA GLU A 118 -0.36 -9.34 -2.29
C GLU A 118 0.48 -10.61 -2.13
N GLU A 119 0.28 -11.33 -1.05
CA GLU A 119 0.89 -12.64 -0.79
C GLU A 119 2.42 -12.65 -0.78
N TYR A 120 3.04 -11.53 -0.37
CA TYR A 120 4.49 -11.48 -0.26
C TYR A 120 4.99 -12.20 1.00
N PRO A 121 6.03 -13.01 0.89
CA PRO A 121 6.70 -13.56 2.07
C PRO A 121 7.43 -12.45 2.83
N VAL A 122 7.68 -12.67 4.12
CA VAL A 122 8.33 -11.69 5.01
C VAL A 122 9.67 -11.19 4.46
N GLU A 123 10.45 -12.08 3.85
CA GLU A 123 11.75 -11.72 3.27
C GLU A 123 11.63 -10.67 2.17
N ASP A 124 10.66 -10.83 1.29
CA ASP A 124 10.41 -9.88 0.20
C ASP A 124 9.87 -8.56 0.74
N MET A 125 9.00 -8.63 1.76
CA MET A 125 8.48 -7.44 2.43
C MET A 125 9.60 -6.61 3.08
N ALA A 126 10.56 -7.28 3.72
CA ALA A 126 11.72 -6.63 4.31
C ALA A 126 12.52 -5.86 3.25
N ARG A 127 12.69 -6.44 2.07
CA ARG A 127 13.37 -5.78 0.93
C ARG A 127 12.55 -4.62 0.38
N ILE A 128 11.25 -4.80 0.20
CA ILE A 128 10.34 -3.75 -0.31
C ILE A 128 10.35 -2.55 0.62
N LEU A 129 10.23 -2.78 1.92
CA LEU A 129 10.11 -1.73 2.93
C LEU A 129 11.46 -1.22 3.46
N ARG A 130 12.56 -1.90 3.12
CA ARG A 130 13.92 -1.60 3.58
C ARG A 130 14.03 -1.59 5.10
N VAL A 131 13.47 -2.61 5.71
CA VAL A 131 13.56 -2.85 7.16
C VAL A 131 13.98 -4.28 7.43
N PRO A 132 14.51 -4.58 8.64
CA PRO A 132 14.85 -5.96 8.99
C PRO A 132 13.61 -6.86 9.03
N LYS A 133 13.80 -8.16 8.80
CA LYS A 133 12.74 -9.18 8.90
C LYS A 133 12.02 -9.13 10.25
N GLY A 134 12.77 -8.97 11.33
CA GLY A 134 12.21 -8.85 12.68
C GLY A 134 11.23 -7.69 12.82
N THR A 135 11.53 -6.57 12.16
CA THR A 135 10.64 -5.40 12.12
C THR A 135 9.34 -5.73 11.39
N VAL A 136 9.43 -6.43 10.26
CA VAL A 136 8.23 -6.88 9.52
C VAL A 136 7.36 -7.77 10.42
N CYS A 137 7.96 -8.75 11.09
CA CYS A 137 7.26 -9.67 11.98
C CYS A 137 6.59 -8.94 13.14
N SER A 138 7.30 -7.99 13.78
CA SER A 138 6.74 -7.16 14.86
C SER A 138 5.54 -6.35 14.38
N ARG A 139 5.66 -5.73 13.21
CA ARG A 139 4.58 -4.92 12.64
C ARG A 139 3.37 -5.77 12.28
N LEU A 140 3.56 -6.96 11.71
CA LEU A 140 2.47 -7.90 11.45
C LEU A 140 1.75 -8.30 12.72
N SER A 141 2.50 -8.62 13.78
CA SER A 141 1.94 -8.99 15.07
C SER A 141 1.10 -7.85 15.67
N ARG A 142 1.64 -6.63 15.68
CA ARG A 142 0.91 -5.44 16.18
C ARG A 142 -0.32 -5.13 15.35
N ALA A 143 -0.20 -5.25 14.03
CA ALA A 143 -1.31 -4.98 13.13
C ALA A 143 -2.47 -5.95 13.38
N ARG A 144 -2.18 -7.25 13.52
CA ARG A 144 -3.18 -8.27 13.83
C ARG A 144 -3.87 -8.00 15.16
N GLU A 145 -3.11 -7.61 16.17
CA GLU A 145 -3.62 -7.30 17.51
C GLU A 145 -4.53 -6.08 17.47
N GLN A 146 -4.14 -5.00 16.83
CA GLN A 146 -4.96 -3.80 16.69
C GLN A 146 -6.23 -4.06 15.90
N MET A 147 -6.15 -4.85 14.83
CA MET A 147 -7.33 -5.24 14.06
C MET A 147 -8.31 -6.07 14.91
N LYS A 148 -7.78 -6.99 15.69
CA LYS A 148 -8.58 -7.81 16.62
C LYS A 148 -9.33 -6.94 17.63
N GLU A 149 -8.66 -6.00 18.25
CA GLU A 149 -9.27 -5.06 19.19
C GLU A 149 -10.35 -4.20 18.53
N TYR A 150 -10.06 -3.67 17.34
CA TYR A 150 -11.00 -2.85 16.58
C TYR A 150 -12.29 -3.63 16.26
N LEU A 151 -12.15 -4.86 15.75
CA LEU A 151 -13.30 -5.70 15.40
C LEU A 151 -14.10 -6.15 16.62
N LYS A 152 -13.43 -6.35 17.76
CA LYS A 152 -14.06 -6.70 19.02
C LYS A 152 -14.89 -5.53 19.57
N GLU A 153 -14.35 -4.32 19.54
CA GLU A 153 -15.07 -3.11 19.96
C GLU A 153 -16.33 -2.87 19.10
N GLU A 154 -16.24 -3.08 17.80
CA GLU A 154 -17.42 -2.98 16.92
C GLU A 154 -18.49 -4.03 17.24
N ALA A 155 -18.09 -5.26 17.56
CA ALA A 155 -19.02 -6.33 17.93
C ALA A 155 -19.74 -6.03 19.26
N ASP A 156 -19.05 -5.37 20.21
CA ASP A 156 -19.61 -5.00 21.51
C ASP A 156 -20.58 -3.81 21.41
N HIS A 157 -20.62 -3.08 20.32
CA HIS A 157 -21.53 -1.97 20.05
C HIS A 157 -22.80 -2.34 19.27
N GLU A 158 -22.95 -3.58 18.88
CA GLU A 158 -24.17 -4.07 18.23
C GLU A 158 -25.27 -4.41 19.24
#